data_fcd5acbc57dd3c0b3add98fde0c4dcec
#
_entry.id   fcd5acbc57dd3c0b3add98fde0c4dcec
#
_cell.length_a   1.000
_cell.length_b   1.000
_cell.length_c   1.000
_cell.angle_alpha   90.00
_cell.angle_beta   90.00
_cell.angle_gamma   90.00
#
_symmetry.space_group_name_H-M   'P 1'
#
loop_
_entity.id
_entity.type
_entity.pdbx_description
1 polymer ?
#
loop_
_entity_poly.entity_id
_entity_poly.type
_entity_poly.pdbx_seq_one_letter_code
_entity_poly.pdbx_strand_id
1 'polypeptide(L)'
;MTTLGEQRFVSLTTFKRNGEGVSAPMWIGRDGDDLFVWTPADSWKVKRVRNNPRILVAPSGRFGKVRAGVPAVEGTAEVVTDPAPVQRLQGEIRRKYGLQYRLVTLVETIAARGRKQPRVILRIALSQDR
;
A
#
# COMPACT_ATOMS: atom_id res chain seq x y z
N MET A 1 18.47 9.08 -0.72
CA MET A 1 17.10 9.49 -1.10
C MET A 1 16.32 8.30 -1.60
N THR A 2 15.12 8.12 -1.11
CA THR A 2 14.31 6.98 -1.53
C THR A 2 13.57 7.27 -2.83
N THR A 3 13.49 6.27 -3.71
CA THR A 3 12.71 6.34 -4.94
C THR A 3 11.46 5.47 -4.87
N LEU A 4 11.14 4.97 -3.68
CA LEU A 4 10.00 4.05 -3.51
C LEU A 4 8.69 4.64 -4.00
N GLY A 5 8.47 5.94 -3.75
CA GLY A 5 7.23 6.60 -4.19
C GLY A 5 7.10 6.72 -5.70
N GLU A 6 8.16 6.50 -6.45
CA GLU A 6 8.16 6.56 -7.91
C GLU A 6 8.00 5.19 -8.55
N GLN A 7 8.06 4.13 -7.75
CA GLN A 7 7.86 2.76 -8.25
C GLN A 7 6.40 2.52 -8.58
N ARG A 8 6.15 1.65 -9.55
CA ARG A 8 4.77 1.23 -9.83
C ARG A 8 4.29 0.17 -8.84
N PHE A 9 5.19 -0.68 -8.40
CA PHE A 9 4.87 -1.73 -7.43
C PHE A 9 5.94 -1.78 -6.37
N VAL A 10 5.51 -2.03 -5.15
CA VAL A 10 6.42 -2.32 -4.04
C VAL A 10 5.93 -3.59 -3.36
N SER A 11 6.88 -4.31 -2.74
CA SER A 11 6.53 -5.40 -1.85
C SER A 11 6.35 -4.81 -0.46
N LEU A 12 5.14 -4.88 0.06
CA LEU A 12 4.84 -4.42 1.41
C LEU A 12 4.75 -5.63 2.33
N THR A 13 5.55 -5.63 3.38
CA THR A 13 5.56 -6.68 4.39
C THR A 13 4.90 -6.17 5.65
N THR A 14 3.90 -6.90 6.13
CA THR A 14 3.25 -6.66 7.41
C THR A 14 3.48 -7.88 8.29
N PHE A 15 3.27 -7.75 9.60
CA PHE A 15 3.68 -8.80 10.53
C PHE A 15 2.50 -9.37 11.30
N LYS A 16 2.44 -10.70 11.36
CA LYS A 16 1.48 -11.43 12.18
C LYS A 16 1.85 -11.30 13.66
N ARG A 17 0.92 -11.69 14.53
CA ARG A 17 1.16 -11.64 15.98
C ARG A 17 2.36 -12.48 16.41
N ASN A 18 2.65 -13.55 15.68
CA ASN A 18 3.80 -14.41 15.98
C ASN A 18 5.11 -13.87 15.42
N GLY A 19 5.10 -12.69 14.80
CA GLY A 19 6.29 -12.07 14.24
C GLY A 19 6.60 -12.44 12.80
N GLU A 20 5.83 -13.35 12.21
CA GLU A 20 6.04 -13.78 10.84
C GLU A 20 5.62 -12.68 9.86
N GLY A 21 6.50 -12.35 8.89
CA GLY A 21 6.22 -11.37 7.85
C GLY A 21 5.41 -11.96 6.71
N VAL A 22 4.47 -11.17 6.19
CA VAL A 22 3.69 -11.54 5.01
C VAL A 22 3.82 -10.41 4.01
N SER A 23 4.32 -10.72 2.82
CA SER A 23 4.59 -9.73 1.78
C SER A 23 3.56 -9.81 0.66
N ALA A 24 3.23 -8.66 0.08
CA ALA A 24 2.32 -8.58 -1.05
C ALA A 24 2.72 -7.41 -1.95
N PRO A 25 2.53 -7.55 -3.27
CA PRO A 25 2.76 -6.43 -4.18
C PRO A 25 1.64 -5.40 -4.03
N MET A 26 2.02 -4.12 -3.98
CA MET A 26 1.07 -3.02 -3.77
C MET A 26 1.39 -1.86 -4.70
N TRP A 27 0.36 -1.14 -5.08
CA TRP A 27 0.53 0.18 -5.66
C TRP A 27 0.92 1.15 -4.54
N ILE A 28 1.78 2.11 -4.89
CA ILE A 28 2.28 3.07 -3.91
C ILE A 28 2.13 4.49 -4.43
N GLY A 29 1.89 5.43 -3.54
CA GLY A 29 1.82 6.85 -3.86
C GLY A 29 2.57 7.66 -2.82
N ARG A 30 2.66 8.97 -3.07
CA ARG A 30 3.28 9.92 -2.16
C ARG A 30 2.24 10.86 -1.57
N ASP A 31 2.45 11.20 -0.30
CA ASP A 31 1.68 12.22 0.40
C ASP A 31 2.70 13.11 1.14
N GLY A 32 3.18 14.16 0.45
CA GLY A 32 4.28 14.95 0.99
C GLY A 32 5.54 14.13 1.12
N ASP A 33 6.10 14.07 2.32
CA ASP A 33 7.29 13.28 2.61
C ASP A 33 6.97 11.84 2.94
N ASP A 34 5.69 11.52 3.13
CA ASP A 34 5.26 10.17 3.45
C ASP A 34 4.88 9.41 2.19
N LEU A 35 4.80 8.10 2.33
CA LEU A 35 4.27 7.22 1.30
C LEU A 35 2.91 6.70 1.75
N PHE A 36 2.13 6.18 0.82
CA PHE A 36 0.89 5.53 1.19
C PHE A 36 0.55 4.40 0.22
N VAL A 37 -0.22 3.44 0.71
CA VAL A 37 -0.85 2.42 -0.12
C VAL A 37 -2.35 2.48 0.10
N TRP A 38 -3.11 2.08 -0.92
CA TRP A 38 -4.57 2.11 -0.94
C TRP A 38 -5.06 0.66 -0.96
N THR A 39 -5.86 0.27 0.02
CA THR A 39 -6.19 -1.14 0.23
C THR A 39 -7.61 -1.28 0.81
N PRO A 40 -8.27 -2.43 0.59
CA PRO A 40 -9.57 -2.67 1.22
C PRO A 40 -9.49 -2.62 2.75
N ALA A 41 -10.52 -2.04 3.36
CA ALA A 41 -10.55 -1.83 4.81
C ALA A 41 -10.53 -3.14 5.61
N ASP A 42 -11.05 -4.21 5.03
CA ASP A 42 -11.14 -5.50 5.70
C ASP A 42 -9.98 -6.45 5.35
N SER A 43 -8.94 -5.94 4.69
CA SER A 43 -7.80 -6.78 4.33
C SER A 43 -7.00 -7.18 5.56
N TRP A 44 -6.29 -8.30 5.45
CA TRP A 44 -5.40 -8.77 6.51
C TRP A 44 -4.27 -7.79 6.78
N LYS A 45 -3.81 -7.06 5.75
CA LYS A 45 -2.78 -6.02 5.91
C LYS A 45 -3.20 -4.98 6.93
N VAL A 46 -4.43 -4.51 6.84
CA VAL A 46 -4.97 -3.51 7.77
C VAL A 46 -5.01 -4.08 9.18
N LYS A 47 -5.47 -5.31 9.33
CA LYS A 47 -5.54 -5.96 10.65
C LYS A 47 -4.15 -6.13 11.26
N ARG A 48 -3.16 -6.50 10.45
CA ARG A 48 -1.79 -6.67 10.93
C ARG A 48 -1.19 -5.35 11.37
N VAL A 49 -1.41 -4.28 10.59
CA VAL A 49 -0.89 -2.94 10.92
C VAL A 49 -1.49 -2.43 12.23
N ARG A 50 -2.77 -2.70 12.48
CA ARG A 50 -3.40 -2.31 13.73
C ARG A 50 -2.79 -3.02 14.94
N ASN A 51 -2.33 -4.26 14.77
CA ASN A 51 -1.66 -5.00 15.82
C ASN A 51 -0.18 -4.64 15.94
N ASN A 52 0.47 -4.38 14.80
CA ASN A 52 1.90 -4.08 14.75
C ASN A 52 2.13 -3.11 13.60
N PRO A 53 2.41 -1.83 13.89
CA PRO A 53 2.57 -0.82 12.84
C PRO A 53 3.86 -0.97 12.05
N ARG A 54 4.79 -1.82 12.46
CA ARG A 54 6.05 -2.02 11.74
C ARG A 54 5.78 -2.63 10.36
N ILE A 55 6.45 -2.09 9.35
CA ILE A 55 6.38 -2.62 7.99
C ILE A 55 7.75 -2.58 7.33
N LEU A 56 7.87 -3.35 6.25
CA LEU A 56 9.03 -3.29 5.36
C LEU A 56 8.52 -3.01 3.95
N VAL A 57 9.26 -2.19 3.21
CA VAL A 57 8.91 -1.83 1.83
C VAL A 57 10.13 -2.02 0.95
N ALA A 58 9.97 -2.71 -0.18
CA ALA A 58 11.03 -2.87 -1.17
C ALA A 58 10.45 -2.69 -2.57
N PRO A 59 11.23 -2.14 -3.52
CA PRO A 59 10.78 -2.10 -4.92
C PRO A 59 10.52 -3.51 -5.42
N SER A 60 9.44 -3.69 -6.17
CA SER A 60 9.11 -5.01 -6.69
C SER A 60 8.49 -4.91 -8.06
N GLY A 61 8.38 -6.05 -8.74
CA GLY A 61 7.58 -6.17 -9.95
C GLY A 61 6.13 -6.41 -9.63
N ARG A 62 5.32 -6.55 -10.70
CA ARG A 62 3.86 -6.71 -10.60
C ARG A 62 3.44 -7.86 -9.68
N PHE A 63 4.24 -8.92 -9.64
CA PHE A 63 3.90 -10.13 -8.87
C PHE A 63 4.62 -10.19 -7.52
N GLY A 64 5.19 -9.06 -7.09
CA GLY A 64 5.84 -8.98 -5.78
C GLY A 64 7.27 -9.47 -5.75
N LYS A 65 7.86 -9.81 -6.90
CA LYS A 65 9.24 -10.29 -6.93
C LYS A 65 10.20 -9.14 -6.66
N VAL A 66 10.97 -9.26 -5.59
CA VAL A 66 11.97 -8.28 -5.21
C VAL A 66 13.31 -8.68 -5.81
N ARG A 67 13.99 -7.70 -6.41
CA ARG A 67 15.30 -7.93 -7.01
C ARG A 67 16.31 -8.30 -5.92
N ALA A 68 17.12 -9.33 -6.21
CA ALA A 68 18.16 -9.75 -5.27
C ALA A 68 19.13 -8.61 -5.00
N GLY A 69 19.52 -8.46 -3.75
CA GLY A 69 20.47 -7.43 -3.32
C GLY A 69 19.86 -6.06 -3.03
N VAL A 70 18.56 -5.87 -3.28
CA VAL A 70 17.89 -4.63 -2.94
C VAL A 70 17.30 -4.76 -1.53
N PRO A 71 17.77 -3.94 -0.58
CA PRO A 71 17.30 -4.06 0.79
C PRO A 71 15.87 -3.51 0.94
N ALA A 72 15.11 -4.13 1.81
CA ALA A 72 13.83 -3.57 2.24
C ALA A 72 14.09 -2.42 3.22
N VAL A 73 13.24 -1.41 3.16
CA VAL A 73 13.32 -0.26 4.05
C VAL A 73 12.29 -0.43 5.15
N GLU A 74 12.72 -0.29 6.39
CA GLU A 74 11.82 -0.39 7.54
C GLU A 74 11.08 0.92 7.76
N GLY A 75 9.83 0.82 8.19
CA GLY A 75 9.03 1.97 8.54
C GLY A 75 7.85 1.58 9.40
N THR A 76 6.96 2.53 9.60
CA THR A 76 5.71 2.31 10.31
C THR A 76 4.54 2.72 9.43
N ALA A 77 3.40 2.08 9.62
CA ALA A 77 2.19 2.40 8.88
C ALA A 77 1.06 2.78 9.84
N GLU A 78 0.26 3.73 9.38
CA GLU A 78 -0.92 4.20 10.12
C GLU A 78 -2.15 3.97 9.25
N VAL A 79 -3.21 3.44 9.85
CA VAL A 79 -4.47 3.23 9.13
C VAL A 79 -5.24 4.54 9.14
N VAL A 80 -5.48 5.09 7.95
CA VAL A 80 -6.24 6.34 7.78
C VAL A 80 -7.61 5.99 7.21
N THR A 81 -8.66 6.29 7.96
CA THR A 81 -10.03 5.95 7.59
C THR A 81 -10.89 7.17 7.28
N ASP A 82 -10.41 8.37 7.56
CA ASP A 82 -11.17 9.60 7.30
C ASP A 82 -11.48 9.74 5.82
N PRO A 83 -12.74 10.03 5.44
CA PRO A 83 -13.10 10.10 4.02
C PRO A 83 -12.32 11.14 3.22
N ALA A 84 -12.03 12.31 3.79
CA ALA A 84 -11.38 13.39 3.04
C ALA A 84 -9.97 12.99 2.59
N PRO A 85 -9.04 12.57 3.48
CA PRO A 85 -7.73 12.15 3.01
C PRO A 85 -7.78 10.87 2.17
N VAL A 86 -8.69 9.93 2.47
CA VAL A 86 -8.81 8.72 1.66
C VAL A 86 -9.18 9.07 0.22
N GLN A 87 -10.17 9.95 0.02
CA GLN A 87 -10.58 10.35 -1.33
C GLN A 87 -9.49 11.12 -2.05
N ARG A 88 -8.79 12.00 -1.35
CA ARG A 88 -7.70 12.78 -1.94
C ARG A 88 -6.59 11.86 -2.43
N LEU A 89 -6.18 10.91 -1.61
CA LEU A 89 -5.07 10.01 -1.95
C LEU A 89 -5.51 8.95 -2.97
N GLN A 90 -6.77 8.55 -2.94
CA GLN A 90 -7.34 7.70 -4.00
C GLN A 90 -7.22 8.40 -5.36
N GLY A 91 -7.45 9.72 -5.40
CA GLY A 91 -7.27 10.50 -6.61
C GLY A 91 -5.84 10.50 -7.11
N GLU A 92 -4.86 10.50 -6.20
CA GLU A 92 -3.46 10.39 -6.57
C GLU A 92 -3.14 9.03 -7.20
N ILE A 93 -3.67 7.96 -6.63
CA ILE A 93 -3.52 6.61 -7.18
C ILE A 93 -4.15 6.54 -8.58
N ARG A 94 -5.35 7.06 -8.75
CA ARG A 94 -6.02 7.08 -10.05
C ARG A 94 -5.20 7.83 -11.09
N ARG A 95 -4.62 8.97 -10.71
CA ARG A 95 -3.81 9.78 -11.61
C ARG A 95 -2.53 9.06 -12.01
N LYS A 96 -1.86 8.42 -11.05
CA LYS A 96 -0.61 7.72 -11.28
C LYS A 96 -0.78 6.48 -12.15
N TYR A 97 -1.82 5.70 -11.90
CA TYR A 97 -2.00 4.40 -12.55
C TYR A 97 -2.99 4.43 -13.72
N GLY A 98 -3.76 5.50 -13.87
CA GLY A 98 -4.58 5.76 -15.05
C GLY A 98 -5.45 4.60 -15.48
N LEU A 99 -5.23 4.10 -16.69
CA LEU A 99 -6.03 3.01 -17.25
C LEU A 99 -5.96 1.74 -16.41
N GLN A 100 -4.80 1.45 -15.84
CA GLN A 100 -4.62 0.29 -14.97
C GLN A 100 -5.54 0.36 -13.75
N TYR A 101 -5.67 1.54 -13.14
CA TYR A 101 -6.59 1.77 -12.05
C TYR A 101 -8.03 1.47 -12.47
N ARG A 102 -8.44 1.96 -13.66
CA ARG A 102 -9.79 1.76 -14.16
C ARG A 102 -10.10 0.29 -14.40
N LEU A 103 -9.14 -0.45 -14.96
CA LEU A 103 -9.32 -1.87 -15.21
C LEU A 103 -9.46 -2.66 -13.91
N VAL A 104 -8.59 -2.39 -12.93
CA VAL A 104 -8.63 -3.10 -11.65
C VAL A 104 -9.92 -2.80 -10.90
N THR A 105 -10.33 -1.53 -10.84
CA THR A 105 -11.56 -1.18 -10.12
C THR A 105 -12.80 -1.71 -10.82
N LEU A 106 -12.81 -1.79 -12.16
CA LEU A 106 -13.91 -2.38 -12.88
C LEU A 106 -14.03 -3.88 -12.57
N VAL A 107 -12.91 -4.60 -12.59
CA VAL A 107 -12.90 -6.03 -12.26
C VAL A 107 -13.39 -6.24 -10.83
N GLU A 108 -12.93 -5.42 -9.88
CA GLU A 108 -13.38 -5.51 -8.49
C GLU A 108 -14.88 -5.27 -8.37
N THR A 109 -15.40 -4.28 -9.09
CA THR A 109 -16.83 -3.97 -9.07
C THR A 109 -17.66 -5.13 -9.60
N ILE A 110 -17.21 -5.74 -10.69
CA ILE A 110 -17.89 -6.90 -11.26
C ILE A 110 -17.85 -8.08 -10.28
N ALA A 111 -16.66 -8.36 -9.73
CA ALA A 111 -16.47 -9.47 -8.78
C ALA A 111 -17.32 -9.28 -7.52
N ALA A 112 -17.51 -8.05 -7.07
CA ALA A 112 -18.31 -7.74 -5.90
C ALA A 112 -19.80 -7.58 -6.23
N ARG A 113 -20.18 -7.80 -7.48
CA ARG A 113 -21.56 -7.66 -7.96
C ARG A 113 -22.16 -6.28 -7.67
N GLY A 114 -21.34 -5.23 -7.92
CA GLY A 114 -21.76 -3.86 -7.75
C GLY A 114 -21.71 -3.34 -6.31
N ARG A 115 -21.34 -4.17 -5.34
CA ARG A 115 -21.19 -3.70 -3.96
C ARG A 115 -19.93 -2.88 -3.82
N LYS A 116 -20.06 -1.72 -3.20
CA LYS A 116 -18.89 -0.90 -2.88
C LYS A 116 -18.17 -1.49 -1.70
N GLN A 117 -16.88 -1.70 -1.85
CA GLN A 117 -16.02 -2.13 -0.75
C GLN A 117 -15.29 -0.91 -0.21
N PRO A 118 -15.39 -0.63 1.10
CA PRO A 118 -14.67 0.50 1.66
C PRO A 118 -13.17 0.27 1.56
N ARG A 119 -12.46 1.36 1.32
CA ARG A 119 -10.99 1.33 1.26
C ARG A 119 -10.43 2.28 2.28
N VAL A 120 -9.23 1.98 2.69
CA VAL A 120 -8.47 2.83 3.62
C VAL A 120 -7.10 3.09 3.04
N ILE A 121 -6.42 4.05 3.65
CA ILE A 121 -5.04 4.37 3.32
C ILE A 121 -4.16 3.85 4.44
N LEU A 122 -3.06 3.19 4.08
CA LEU A 122 -1.96 2.94 5.01
C LEU A 122 -0.91 4.00 4.73
N ARG A 123 -0.78 4.97 5.62
CA ARG A 123 0.25 6.01 5.51
C ARG A 123 1.54 5.45 6.08
N ILE A 124 2.61 5.57 5.32
CA ILE A 124 3.89 4.94 5.64
C ILE A 124 4.93 6.00 5.90
N ALA A 125 5.54 5.95 7.07
CA ALA A 125 6.68 6.78 7.43
C ALA A 125 7.91 5.88 7.50
N LEU A 126 8.89 6.16 6.66
CA LEU A 126 10.11 5.34 6.58
C LEU A 126 11.10 5.78 7.66
N SER A 127 11.66 4.81 8.36
CA SER A 127 12.56 5.08 9.47
C SER A 127 13.88 5.71 9.03
N GLN A 128 14.31 5.41 7.80
CA GLN A 128 15.58 5.88 7.27
C GLN A 128 15.47 7.17 6.47
N ASP A 129 14.27 7.66 6.26
CA ASP A 129 14.03 8.81 5.40
C ASP A 129 13.92 10.07 6.25
N ARG A 130 15.06 10.55 6.67
CA ARG A 130 15.17 11.69 7.57
C ARG A 130 15.67 12.92 6.84
#